data_cafe5fa88093f83f5dea90523550d77e
#
_entry.id   cafe5fa88093f83f5dea90523550d77e
#
_cell.length_a   1.000
_cell.length_b   1.000
_cell.length_c   1.000
_cell.angle_alpha   90.00
_cell.angle_beta   90.00
_cell.angle_gamma   90.00
#
_symmetry.space_group_name_H-M   'P 1'
#
loop_
_entity.id
_entity.type
_entity.pdbx_description
1 polymer ?
#
loop_
_entity_poly.entity_id
_entity_poly.type
_entity_poly.pdbx_seq_one_letter_code
_entity_poly.pdbx_strand_id
1 'polypeptide(L)'
;LIHFAKTHEVMVGPGRGSSAGSLVSYLLGITTIDPLKYNLLFERFLNPERVTMPDIDIDFEDTRREKVIKYVQDKYGEHHVSGIVTFGHLLARAVARDVGRIMGFDETSLNEISKLIPHKLGITLEEAYQKPEFKAFVHRNHRNERWFEVSKKLEGLPRHTSTHAAGIIINDQPLFKFAPLTTGDTGLLTQWTMTEAERIGLLKIDFLGLRNLSIIHQIILQVKKDLNINIDIEAIPYDDKKVFDLLSNGDTTGIFQLESDGVRSVLKRLQPEHFEDIVAVTSLYRPGPMEEIPTYITRRHNPNQVAYLHPDLEPILKNTYGVIIYQEQIMLIASQVAGFSYGEADILRRAMSKKNRAILESERQHFIDGAKNNGYGEQISKQIFDLILKFADYGFPRAHAVSYSKIAYIMSYLKVHYPHYFYANILSNVIGSEKKTAAMIDEAK
;
A
#
# COMPACT_ATOMS: atom_id res chain seq x y z
N LEU A 1 3.31 23.21 -0.52
CA LEU A 1 4.23 22.10 -0.63
C LEU A 1 4.22 21.50 -2.04
N ILE A 2 3.10 20.98 -2.52
CA ILE A 2 2.95 20.40 -3.87
C ILE A 2 3.30 21.43 -4.97
N HIS A 3 2.82 22.65 -4.83
CA HIS A 3 3.16 23.75 -5.76
C HIS A 3 4.68 23.99 -5.80
N PHE A 4 5.34 24.04 -4.64
CA PHE A 4 6.80 24.15 -4.58
C PHE A 4 7.47 23.00 -5.33
N ALA A 5 7.09 21.74 -5.03
CA ALA A 5 7.67 20.58 -5.69
C ALA A 5 7.56 20.67 -7.22
N LYS A 6 6.35 20.95 -7.74
CA LYS A 6 6.10 21.06 -9.19
C LYS A 6 6.88 22.21 -9.85
N THR A 7 7.02 23.37 -9.18
CA THR A 7 7.76 24.53 -9.71
C THR A 7 9.28 24.38 -9.62
N HIS A 8 9.78 23.45 -8.78
CA HIS A 8 11.21 23.17 -8.62
C HIS A 8 11.61 21.83 -9.23
N GLU A 9 10.84 21.37 -10.21
CA GLU A 9 11.11 20.14 -10.97
C GLU A 9 11.25 18.91 -10.08
N VAL A 10 10.45 18.81 -9.03
CA VAL A 10 10.32 17.58 -8.22
C VAL A 10 9.02 16.90 -8.61
N MET A 11 9.13 15.69 -9.15
CA MET A 11 7.95 14.94 -9.58
C MET A 11 7.15 14.47 -8.36
N VAL A 12 5.83 14.66 -8.43
CA VAL A 12 4.86 14.29 -7.40
C VAL A 12 3.93 13.23 -7.95
N GLY A 13 3.63 12.21 -7.16
CA GLY A 13 2.67 11.17 -7.51
C GLY A 13 1.24 11.69 -7.62
N PRO A 14 0.36 10.96 -8.31
CA PRO A 14 -1.03 11.40 -8.57
C PRO A 14 -1.90 11.44 -7.32
N GLY A 15 -1.49 10.74 -6.28
CA GLY A 15 -2.17 10.61 -5.01
C GLY A 15 -1.81 9.27 -4.36
N ARG A 16 -2.16 9.13 -3.08
CA ARG A 16 -1.89 7.91 -2.33
C ARG A 16 -2.94 7.71 -1.23
N GLY A 17 -3.19 6.45 -0.85
CA GLY A 17 -4.12 6.13 0.21
C GLY A 17 -5.53 6.59 -0.10
N SER A 18 -6.21 7.14 0.89
CA SER A 18 -7.59 7.62 0.78
C SER A 18 -7.72 9.09 0.38
N SER A 19 -6.64 9.87 0.43
CA SER A 19 -6.67 11.32 0.14
C SER A 19 -7.11 11.65 -1.29
N ALA A 20 -6.89 10.74 -2.25
CA ALA A 20 -7.38 10.87 -3.61
C ALA A 20 -8.93 10.82 -3.72
N GLY A 21 -9.65 10.43 -2.66
CA GLY A 21 -11.11 10.51 -2.59
C GLY A 21 -11.64 11.93 -2.29
N SER A 22 -10.77 12.90 -2.04
CA SER A 22 -11.16 14.28 -1.70
C SER A 22 -11.20 15.17 -2.94
N LEU A 23 -12.40 15.69 -3.26
CA LEU A 23 -12.57 16.70 -4.32
C LEU A 23 -11.81 18.00 -4.00
N VAL A 24 -11.75 18.38 -2.73
CA VAL A 24 -10.98 19.57 -2.29
C VAL A 24 -9.49 19.36 -2.55
N SER A 25 -8.93 18.18 -2.25
CA SER A 25 -7.53 17.85 -2.53
C SER A 25 -7.24 17.89 -4.04
N TYR A 26 -8.17 17.42 -4.86
CA TYR A 26 -8.07 17.50 -6.32
C TYR A 26 -8.08 18.94 -6.83
N LEU A 27 -9.06 19.75 -6.42
CA LEU A 27 -9.19 21.17 -6.83
C LEU A 27 -8.01 22.02 -6.37
N LEU A 28 -7.42 21.73 -5.22
CA LEU A 28 -6.21 22.39 -4.73
C LEU A 28 -4.92 21.88 -5.41
N GLY A 29 -5.01 20.88 -6.29
CA GLY A 29 -3.87 20.29 -6.98
C GLY A 29 -2.95 19.46 -6.07
N ILE A 30 -3.45 19.02 -4.90
CA ILE A 30 -2.75 18.11 -3.98
C ILE A 30 -2.71 16.71 -4.59
N THR A 31 -3.82 16.27 -5.19
CA THR A 31 -3.91 15.04 -5.97
C THR A 31 -4.26 15.36 -7.42
N THR A 32 -3.99 14.42 -8.35
CA THR A 32 -4.37 14.54 -9.78
C THR A 32 -5.39 13.48 -10.20
N ILE A 33 -6.06 12.87 -9.23
CA ILE A 33 -7.15 11.93 -9.43
C ILE A 33 -8.47 12.66 -9.21
N ASP A 34 -9.29 12.73 -10.25
CA ASP A 34 -10.65 13.26 -10.14
C ASP A 34 -11.55 12.23 -9.41
N PRO A 35 -11.97 12.50 -8.16
CA PRO A 35 -12.75 11.54 -7.38
C PRO A 35 -14.15 11.30 -7.97
N LEU A 36 -14.72 12.25 -8.71
CA LEU A 36 -16.02 12.10 -9.33
C LEU A 36 -15.95 11.17 -10.53
N LYS A 37 -14.92 11.32 -11.37
CA LYS A 37 -14.68 10.43 -12.52
C LYS A 37 -14.55 8.96 -12.13
N TYR A 38 -13.90 8.69 -10.98
CA TYR A 38 -13.63 7.33 -10.52
C TYR A 38 -14.58 6.85 -9.42
N ASN A 39 -15.65 7.59 -9.10
CA ASN A 39 -16.63 7.26 -8.06
C ASN A 39 -15.96 6.92 -6.72
N LEU A 40 -15.07 7.79 -6.26
CA LEU A 40 -14.35 7.64 -5.00
C LEU A 40 -15.17 8.25 -3.87
N LEU A 41 -15.20 7.60 -2.71
CA LEU A 41 -15.96 8.05 -1.55
C LEU A 41 -15.11 8.92 -0.63
N PHE A 42 -15.60 10.14 -0.34
CA PHE A 42 -14.94 11.09 0.57
C PHE A 42 -14.89 10.57 2.02
N GLU A 43 -15.94 9.88 2.47
CA GLU A 43 -16.06 9.36 3.83
C GLU A 43 -15.02 8.27 4.13
N ARG A 44 -14.40 7.70 3.09
CA ARG A 44 -13.24 6.83 3.25
C ARG A 44 -11.99 7.61 3.64
N PHE A 45 -11.88 8.87 3.26
CA PHE A 45 -10.78 9.79 3.64
C PHE A 45 -11.08 10.48 4.96
N LEU A 46 -12.17 11.25 5.06
CA LEU A 46 -12.61 11.91 6.26
C LEU A 46 -14.06 11.51 6.59
N ASN A 47 -14.30 11.18 7.84
CA ASN A 47 -15.59 10.69 8.31
C ASN A 47 -15.99 11.46 9.59
N PRO A 48 -17.11 12.22 9.58
CA PRO A 48 -17.56 12.98 10.73
C PRO A 48 -17.92 12.10 11.95
N GLU A 49 -18.29 10.83 11.71
CA GLU A 49 -18.61 9.86 12.76
C GLU A 49 -17.33 9.21 13.35
N ARG A 50 -16.18 9.56 12.80
CA ARG A 50 -14.88 9.06 13.24
C ARG A 50 -13.93 10.21 13.57
N VAL A 51 -13.68 10.42 14.84
CA VAL A 51 -12.69 11.42 15.30
C VAL A 51 -11.27 10.87 15.10
N THR A 52 -10.69 11.12 13.94
CA THR A 52 -9.28 10.81 13.63
C THR A 52 -8.68 11.93 12.80
N MET A 53 -7.39 12.20 13.00
CA MET A 53 -6.67 13.14 12.14
C MET A 53 -6.66 12.64 10.68
N PRO A 54 -6.73 13.55 9.69
CA PRO A 54 -6.52 13.17 8.29
C PRO A 54 -5.10 12.66 8.09
N ASP A 55 -4.97 11.57 7.34
CA ASP A 55 -3.68 11.01 6.94
C ASP A 55 -3.45 11.34 5.46
N ILE A 56 -2.52 12.23 5.19
CA ILE A 56 -2.18 12.69 3.84
C ILE A 56 -0.75 12.24 3.54
N ASP A 57 -0.65 11.16 2.79
CA ASP A 57 0.61 10.67 2.26
C ASP A 57 0.88 11.30 0.89
N ILE A 58 2.13 11.67 0.63
CA ILE A 58 2.55 12.25 -0.64
C ILE A 58 3.74 11.46 -1.17
N ASP A 59 3.60 10.94 -2.39
CA ASP A 59 4.70 10.32 -3.11
C ASP A 59 5.50 11.39 -3.86
N PHE A 60 6.80 11.49 -3.59
CA PHE A 60 7.77 12.28 -4.34
C PHE A 60 8.75 11.36 -5.07
N GLU A 61 9.38 11.83 -6.12
CA GLU A 61 10.54 11.15 -6.65
C GLU A 61 11.63 11.01 -5.57
N ASP A 62 12.20 9.81 -5.43
CA ASP A 62 13.11 9.50 -4.33
C ASP A 62 14.41 10.31 -4.39
N THR A 63 14.90 10.62 -5.58
CA THR A 63 16.17 11.35 -5.80
C THR A 63 16.14 12.82 -5.40
N ARG A 64 14.96 13.44 -5.33
CA ARG A 64 14.80 14.88 -5.02
C ARG A 64 13.90 15.16 -3.81
N ARG A 65 13.46 14.13 -3.10
CA ARG A 65 12.62 14.25 -1.90
C ARG A 65 13.22 15.17 -0.84
N GLU A 66 14.55 15.13 -0.66
CA GLU A 66 15.26 15.96 0.31
C GLU A 66 15.13 17.46 0.05
N LYS A 67 14.98 17.89 -1.22
CA LYS A 67 14.69 19.30 -1.56
C LYS A 67 13.37 19.78 -0.96
N VAL A 68 12.37 18.88 -0.93
CA VAL A 68 11.05 19.20 -0.36
C VAL A 68 11.11 19.29 1.14
N ILE A 69 11.85 18.39 1.79
CA ILE A 69 12.08 18.42 3.25
C ILE A 69 12.78 19.72 3.64
N LYS A 70 13.84 20.08 2.91
CA LYS A 70 14.58 21.34 3.15
C LYS A 70 13.67 22.56 2.99
N TYR A 71 12.84 22.60 1.95
CA TYR A 71 11.86 23.68 1.79
C TYR A 71 10.92 23.81 2.99
N VAL A 72 10.45 22.69 3.55
CA VAL A 72 9.56 22.71 4.72
C VAL A 72 10.30 23.26 5.94
N GLN A 73 11.55 22.85 6.16
CA GLN A 73 12.40 23.37 7.23
C GLN A 73 12.66 24.87 7.09
N ASP A 74 12.98 25.33 5.88
CA ASP A 74 13.23 26.75 5.59
C ASP A 74 11.97 27.59 5.76
N LYS A 75 10.80 27.06 5.39
CA LYS A 75 9.53 27.77 5.47
C LYS A 75 8.96 27.88 6.89
N TYR A 76 9.03 26.82 7.67
CA TYR A 76 8.39 26.76 9.00
C TYR A 76 9.39 26.95 10.14
N GLY A 77 10.68 26.82 9.87
CA GLY A 77 11.77 26.92 10.85
C GLY A 77 12.27 25.55 11.31
N GLU A 78 13.57 25.43 11.56
CA GLU A 78 14.23 24.18 11.93
C GLU A 78 13.67 23.54 13.21
N HIS A 79 13.22 24.33 14.17
CA HIS A 79 12.62 23.84 15.42
C HIS A 79 11.14 23.45 15.30
N HIS A 80 10.53 23.71 14.15
CA HIS A 80 9.12 23.44 13.88
C HIS A 80 8.91 22.18 13.04
N VAL A 81 10.00 21.60 12.54
CA VAL A 81 9.99 20.44 11.66
C VAL A 81 10.94 19.38 12.19
N SER A 82 10.51 18.15 12.29
CA SER A 82 11.38 17.03 12.67
C SER A 82 10.98 15.73 11.97
N GLY A 83 11.95 14.85 11.82
CA GLY A 83 11.68 13.44 11.58
C GLY A 83 11.14 12.75 12.83
N ILE A 84 10.79 11.50 12.71
CA ILE A 84 10.26 10.66 13.79
C ILE A 84 11.24 9.52 14.06
N VAL A 85 11.56 9.28 15.34
CA VAL A 85 12.39 8.12 15.71
C VAL A 85 11.61 6.82 15.52
N THR A 86 12.31 5.79 15.12
CA THR A 86 11.84 4.40 15.16
C THR A 86 12.81 3.55 15.97
N PHE A 87 12.30 2.49 16.60
CA PHE A 87 13.11 1.55 17.38
C PHE A 87 13.14 0.22 16.64
N GLY A 88 14.34 -0.24 16.30
CA GLY A 88 14.55 -1.62 15.89
C GLY A 88 14.55 -2.52 17.13
N HIS A 89 13.81 -3.62 17.08
CA HIS A 89 13.68 -4.59 18.17
C HIS A 89 14.41 -5.87 17.85
N LEU A 90 14.83 -6.57 18.89
CA LEU A 90 15.39 -7.92 18.79
C LEU A 90 14.25 -8.91 18.49
N LEU A 91 13.95 -9.12 17.21
CA LEU A 91 12.97 -10.12 16.78
C LEU A 91 13.54 -11.54 16.89
N ALA A 92 12.68 -12.56 16.94
CA ALA A 92 13.02 -13.96 17.21
C ALA A 92 14.29 -14.47 16.51
N ARG A 93 14.41 -14.27 15.18
CA ARG A 93 15.61 -14.72 14.45
C ARG A 93 16.86 -13.90 14.73
N ALA A 94 16.71 -12.60 14.92
CA ALA A 94 17.83 -11.72 15.20
C ALA A 94 18.40 -12.02 16.58
N VAL A 95 17.55 -12.05 17.60
CA VAL A 95 17.98 -12.35 18.97
C VAL A 95 18.59 -13.76 19.08
N ALA A 96 18.00 -14.76 18.44
CA ALA A 96 18.51 -16.12 18.43
C ALA A 96 19.93 -16.21 17.84
N ARG A 97 20.20 -15.50 16.74
CA ARG A 97 21.53 -15.45 16.13
C ARG A 97 22.52 -14.64 16.96
N ASP A 98 22.13 -13.47 17.47
CA ASP A 98 23.01 -12.60 18.24
C ASP A 98 23.42 -13.24 19.55
N VAL A 99 22.47 -13.81 20.31
CA VAL A 99 22.78 -14.56 21.54
C VAL A 99 23.61 -15.81 21.23
N GLY A 100 23.29 -16.52 20.13
CA GLY A 100 24.06 -17.67 19.71
C GLY A 100 25.52 -17.32 19.40
N ARG A 101 25.81 -16.23 18.71
CA ARG A 101 27.18 -15.75 18.47
C ARG A 101 27.92 -15.43 19.76
N ILE A 102 27.27 -14.71 20.68
CA ILE A 102 27.86 -14.36 21.97
C ILE A 102 28.17 -15.61 22.80
N MET A 103 27.31 -16.62 22.71
CA MET A 103 27.52 -17.90 23.37
C MET A 103 28.46 -18.85 22.61
N GLY A 104 29.06 -18.41 21.51
CA GLY A 104 30.08 -19.10 20.74
C GLY A 104 29.55 -20.25 19.87
N PHE A 105 28.28 -20.15 19.37
CA PHE A 105 27.78 -21.08 18.34
C PHE A 105 28.49 -20.79 17.02
N ASP A 106 28.79 -21.85 16.28
CA ASP A 106 29.35 -21.75 14.93
C ASP A 106 28.27 -21.32 13.90
N GLU A 107 28.70 -20.88 12.72
CA GLU A 107 27.78 -20.42 11.67
C GLU A 107 26.84 -21.56 11.20
N THR A 108 27.26 -22.81 11.28
CA THR A 108 26.41 -23.97 10.94
C THR A 108 25.21 -24.05 11.89
N SER A 109 25.48 -24.01 13.19
CA SER A 109 24.46 -24.00 14.25
C SER A 109 23.55 -22.76 14.14
N LEU A 110 24.10 -21.58 13.87
CA LEU A 110 23.32 -20.35 13.68
C LEU A 110 22.40 -20.41 12.45
N ASN A 111 22.84 -21.08 11.40
CA ASN A 111 22.02 -21.30 10.20
C ASN A 111 20.95 -22.37 10.45
N GLU A 112 21.26 -23.43 11.22
CA GLU A 112 20.26 -24.41 11.68
C GLU A 112 19.14 -23.71 12.48
N ILE A 113 19.50 -22.92 13.50
CA ILE A 113 18.56 -22.12 14.30
C ILE A 113 17.67 -21.27 13.42
N SER A 114 18.27 -20.54 12.46
CA SER A 114 17.51 -19.65 11.58
C SER A 114 16.50 -20.37 10.69
N LYS A 115 16.81 -21.60 10.26
CA LYS A 115 15.91 -22.43 9.45
C LYS A 115 14.76 -23.02 10.28
N LEU A 116 15.03 -23.34 11.55
CA LEU A 116 14.03 -23.90 12.46
C LEU A 116 12.97 -22.89 12.91
N ILE A 117 13.30 -21.59 12.90
CA ILE A 117 12.32 -20.54 13.20
C ILE A 117 11.47 -20.26 11.94
N PRO A 118 10.13 -20.46 11.99
CA PRO A 118 9.26 -20.29 10.82
C PRO A 118 9.35 -18.90 10.16
N HIS A 119 9.19 -18.85 8.84
CA HIS A 119 9.11 -17.60 8.07
C HIS A 119 7.70 -16.99 8.15
N LYS A 120 7.32 -16.53 9.35
CA LYS A 120 6.06 -15.86 9.62
C LYS A 120 6.35 -14.49 10.20
N LEU A 121 5.67 -13.45 9.70
CA LEU A 121 5.79 -12.10 10.24
C LEU A 121 5.29 -12.09 11.69
N GLY A 122 6.07 -11.48 12.60
CA GLY A 122 5.73 -11.41 14.02
C GLY A 122 5.88 -12.71 14.79
N ILE A 123 6.52 -13.76 14.22
CA ILE A 123 6.83 -15.00 14.93
C ILE A 123 7.63 -14.72 16.19
N THR A 124 7.25 -15.32 17.30
CA THR A 124 8.01 -15.29 18.55
C THR A 124 8.80 -16.58 18.76
N LEU A 125 9.81 -16.54 19.63
CA LEU A 125 10.56 -17.74 20.01
C LEU A 125 9.65 -18.74 20.74
N GLU A 126 8.65 -18.26 21.49
CA GLU A 126 7.66 -19.12 22.14
C GLU A 126 6.78 -19.85 21.11
N GLU A 127 6.30 -19.17 20.08
CA GLU A 127 5.57 -19.79 18.98
C GLU A 127 6.46 -20.78 18.20
N ALA A 128 7.73 -20.42 17.95
CA ALA A 128 8.68 -21.32 17.30
C ALA A 128 8.92 -22.60 18.13
N TYR A 129 8.95 -22.47 19.45
CA TYR A 129 9.15 -23.60 20.39
C TYR A 129 8.01 -24.63 20.35
N GLN A 130 6.83 -24.28 19.82
CA GLN A 130 5.76 -25.26 19.60
C GLN A 130 6.06 -26.23 18.45
N LYS A 131 7.09 -25.94 17.62
CA LYS A 131 7.54 -26.85 16.55
C LYS A 131 8.42 -27.96 17.12
N PRO A 132 8.10 -29.26 16.86
CA PRO A 132 8.85 -30.37 17.38
C PRO A 132 10.35 -30.29 17.09
N GLU A 133 10.74 -29.89 15.89
CA GLU A 133 12.13 -29.80 15.44
C GLU A 133 12.91 -28.73 16.21
N PHE A 134 12.29 -27.55 16.41
CA PHE A 134 12.91 -26.48 17.19
C PHE A 134 13.02 -26.84 18.66
N LYS A 135 11.98 -27.47 19.23
CA LYS A 135 11.98 -27.96 20.60
C LYS A 135 13.08 -29.02 20.80
N ALA A 136 13.23 -29.97 19.89
CA ALA A 136 14.29 -30.97 19.92
C ALA A 136 15.69 -30.30 19.83
N PHE A 137 15.87 -29.28 19.04
CA PHE A 137 17.13 -28.54 19.01
C PHE A 137 17.44 -27.86 20.33
N VAL A 138 16.44 -27.22 20.97
CA VAL A 138 16.61 -26.58 22.29
C VAL A 138 17.05 -27.57 23.33
N HIS A 139 16.42 -28.75 23.40
CA HIS A 139 16.73 -29.77 24.39
C HIS A 139 17.89 -30.71 24.00
N ARG A 140 18.62 -30.46 22.93
CA ARG A 140 19.76 -31.28 22.48
C ARG A 140 20.89 -31.33 23.54
N ASN A 141 21.09 -30.20 24.23
CA ASN A 141 22.08 -30.09 25.32
C ASN A 141 21.81 -28.85 26.18
N HIS A 142 22.44 -28.78 27.36
CA HIS A 142 22.27 -27.69 28.31
C HIS A 142 22.66 -26.28 27.75
N ARG A 143 23.63 -26.23 26.83
CA ARG A 143 24.04 -24.98 26.18
C ARG A 143 22.88 -24.40 25.31
N ASN A 144 22.17 -25.25 24.59
CA ASN A 144 21.03 -24.84 23.76
C ASN A 144 19.85 -24.39 24.62
N GLU A 145 19.61 -25.08 25.75
CA GLU A 145 18.57 -24.66 26.70
C GLU A 145 18.88 -23.28 27.27
N ARG A 146 20.12 -23.06 27.70
CA ARG A 146 20.57 -21.78 28.23
C ARG A 146 20.49 -20.68 27.18
N TRP A 147 20.89 -20.96 25.93
CA TRP A 147 20.77 -20.04 24.80
C TRP A 147 19.31 -19.64 24.57
N PHE A 148 18.38 -20.61 24.59
CA PHE A 148 16.95 -20.34 24.38
C PHE A 148 16.36 -19.46 25.48
N GLU A 149 16.66 -19.75 26.74
CA GLU A 149 16.23 -18.96 27.90
C GLU A 149 16.69 -17.51 27.81
N VAL A 150 17.97 -17.29 27.48
CA VAL A 150 18.53 -15.94 27.34
C VAL A 150 17.88 -15.23 26.14
N SER A 151 17.74 -15.92 25.02
CA SER A 151 17.12 -15.36 23.82
C SER A 151 15.67 -14.91 24.07
N LYS A 152 14.87 -15.72 24.79
CA LYS A 152 13.49 -15.35 25.18
C LYS A 152 13.43 -14.11 26.05
N LYS A 153 14.38 -13.94 26.97
CA LYS A 153 14.41 -12.75 27.85
C LYS A 153 14.77 -11.47 27.10
N LEU A 154 15.52 -11.58 26.02
CA LEU A 154 15.97 -10.45 25.20
C LEU A 154 15.06 -10.19 24.01
N GLU A 155 14.19 -11.14 23.64
CA GLU A 155 13.23 -10.96 22.56
C GLU A 155 12.32 -9.76 22.81
N GLY A 156 12.14 -8.93 21.79
CA GLY A 156 11.30 -7.72 21.86
C GLY A 156 11.96 -6.49 22.46
N LEU A 157 13.17 -6.60 23.05
CA LEU A 157 13.87 -5.43 23.57
C LEU A 157 14.33 -4.50 22.44
N PRO A 158 14.34 -3.17 22.64
CA PRO A 158 14.93 -2.23 21.69
C PRO A 158 16.41 -2.52 21.47
N ARG A 159 16.84 -2.48 20.21
CA ARG A 159 18.23 -2.75 19.81
C ARG A 159 18.97 -1.49 19.36
N HIS A 160 18.32 -0.71 18.51
CA HIS A 160 18.87 0.54 17.97
C HIS A 160 17.73 1.49 17.62
N THR A 161 18.08 2.76 17.52
CA THR A 161 17.21 3.79 16.96
C THR A 161 17.48 3.98 15.48
N SER A 162 16.46 4.40 14.74
CA SER A 162 16.54 4.78 13.33
C SER A 162 15.57 5.93 13.09
N THR A 163 15.60 6.48 11.88
CA THR A 163 14.65 7.50 11.45
C THR A 163 13.49 6.85 10.69
N HIS A 164 12.27 7.28 10.93
CA HIS A 164 11.10 6.89 10.14
C HIS A 164 11.33 7.27 8.67
N ALA A 165 11.10 6.32 7.76
CA ALA A 165 11.49 6.49 6.35
C ALA A 165 10.77 7.64 5.62
N ALA A 166 9.57 8.02 6.08
CA ALA A 166 8.71 8.97 5.38
C ALA A 166 8.14 10.08 6.28
N GLY A 167 7.87 9.79 7.55
CA GLY A 167 7.13 10.65 8.46
C GLY A 167 7.88 11.91 8.84
N ILE A 168 7.25 13.05 8.62
CA ILE A 168 7.72 14.38 9.03
C ILE A 168 6.64 14.99 9.92
N ILE A 169 7.05 15.52 11.07
CA ILE A 169 6.19 16.29 11.95
C ILE A 169 6.39 17.77 11.65
N ILE A 170 5.29 18.49 11.52
CA ILE A 170 5.25 19.95 11.32
C ILE A 170 4.32 20.53 12.37
N ASN A 171 4.76 21.59 13.04
CA ASN A 171 3.95 22.28 14.05
C ASN A 171 4.13 23.81 13.97
N ASP A 172 3.11 24.55 14.37
CA ASP A 172 3.12 26.02 14.42
C ASP A 172 3.97 26.59 15.57
N GLN A 173 4.24 25.77 16.59
CA GLN A 173 5.14 26.11 17.70
C GLN A 173 6.37 25.18 17.69
N PRO A 174 7.49 25.63 18.32
CA PRO A 174 8.69 24.82 18.43
C PRO A 174 8.42 23.45 19.05
N LEU A 175 8.85 22.38 18.38
CA LEU A 175 8.57 20.99 18.76
C LEU A 175 9.14 20.60 20.13
N PHE A 176 10.23 21.22 20.58
CA PHE A 176 10.79 20.96 21.91
C PHE A 176 9.85 21.33 23.08
N LYS A 177 8.77 22.09 22.82
CA LYS A 177 7.71 22.35 23.82
C LYS A 177 6.79 21.15 24.02
N PHE A 178 6.72 20.24 23.06
CA PHE A 178 5.79 19.12 23.03
C PHE A 178 6.46 17.76 23.19
N ALA A 179 7.63 17.58 22.62
CA ALA A 179 8.36 16.31 22.63
C ALA A 179 9.87 16.53 22.84
N PRO A 180 10.56 15.62 23.53
CA PRO A 180 12.01 15.61 23.54
C PRO A 180 12.56 15.37 22.13
N LEU A 181 13.60 16.11 21.77
CA LEU A 181 14.24 16.04 20.47
C LEU A 181 15.66 15.49 20.57
N THR A 182 16.14 14.89 19.50
CA THR A 182 17.53 14.49 19.28
C THR A 182 17.96 14.85 17.87
N THR A 183 19.25 14.77 17.59
CA THR A 183 19.78 14.99 16.25
C THR A 183 19.84 13.64 15.50
N GLY A 184 19.34 13.60 14.27
CA GLY A 184 19.48 12.50 13.33
C GLY A 184 20.29 12.92 12.10
N ASP A 185 20.45 12.03 11.14
CA ASP A 185 21.25 12.25 9.92
C ASP A 185 20.72 13.40 9.06
N THR A 186 19.38 13.61 9.06
CA THR A 186 18.69 14.61 8.23
C THR A 186 18.15 15.81 9.03
N GLY A 187 18.55 15.99 10.27
CA GLY A 187 18.10 17.08 11.13
C GLY A 187 17.50 16.59 12.46
N LEU A 188 16.56 17.35 13.01
CA LEU A 188 15.93 17.00 14.30
C LEU A 188 15.04 15.78 14.17
N LEU A 189 15.06 14.92 15.20
CA LEU A 189 14.15 13.78 15.38
C LEU A 189 13.41 13.91 16.71
N THR A 190 12.13 13.54 16.74
CA THR A 190 11.45 13.29 18.01
C THR A 190 12.05 12.05 18.68
N GLN A 191 12.18 12.06 20.01
CA GLN A 191 12.55 10.85 20.77
C GLN A 191 11.36 9.95 21.07
N TRP A 192 10.15 10.39 20.72
CA TRP A 192 8.93 9.62 20.77
C TRP A 192 8.58 9.07 19.40
N THR A 193 8.00 7.87 19.39
CA THR A 193 7.55 7.22 18.16
C THR A 193 6.31 7.94 17.60
N MET A 194 5.90 7.54 16.39
CA MET A 194 4.71 8.07 15.72
C MET A 194 3.46 8.00 16.62
N THR A 195 3.26 6.88 17.31
CA THR A 195 2.08 6.67 18.15
C THR A 195 1.99 7.68 19.32
N GLU A 196 3.11 7.96 19.98
CA GLU A 196 3.16 8.93 21.05
C GLU A 196 3.00 10.36 20.52
N ALA A 197 3.62 10.67 19.38
CA ALA A 197 3.50 11.99 18.75
C ALA A 197 2.05 12.29 18.32
N GLU A 198 1.34 11.34 17.77
CA GLU A 198 -0.07 11.45 17.43
C GLU A 198 -0.97 11.63 18.68
N ARG A 199 -0.68 10.91 19.76
CA ARG A 199 -1.45 10.99 21.01
C ARG A 199 -1.39 12.38 21.66
N ILE A 200 -0.33 13.14 21.46
CA ILE A 200 -0.20 14.53 21.95
C ILE A 200 -0.67 15.56 20.92
N GLY A 201 -1.23 15.12 19.79
CA GLY A 201 -1.85 15.99 18.78
C GLY A 201 -0.88 16.56 17.74
N LEU A 202 0.35 16.04 17.63
CA LEU A 202 1.28 16.45 16.58
C LEU A 202 0.84 15.87 15.23
N LEU A 203 0.87 16.73 14.20
CA LEU A 203 0.51 16.34 12.83
C LEU A 203 1.70 15.70 12.13
N LYS A 204 1.53 14.45 11.72
CA LYS A 204 2.45 13.73 10.82
C LYS A 204 2.01 13.89 9.37
N ILE A 205 2.95 14.11 8.48
CA ILE A 205 2.75 14.03 7.03
C ILE A 205 3.81 13.09 6.48
N ASP A 206 3.41 12.10 5.67
CA ASP A 206 4.35 11.16 5.08
C ASP A 206 4.84 11.66 3.71
N PHE A 207 6.15 11.94 3.62
CA PHE A 207 6.86 12.26 2.39
C PHE A 207 7.55 11.00 1.89
N LEU A 208 6.88 10.27 1.04
CA LEU A 208 7.36 8.98 0.54
C LEU A 208 8.23 9.17 -0.70
N GLY A 209 9.39 8.52 -0.74
CA GLY A 209 10.23 8.45 -1.94
C GLY A 209 9.79 7.28 -2.82
N LEU A 210 9.31 7.55 -4.03
CA LEU A 210 8.93 6.53 -4.99
C LEU A 210 9.87 6.55 -6.21
N ARG A 211 10.72 5.53 -6.32
CA ARG A 211 11.72 5.39 -7.40
C ARG A 211 11.10 5.47 -8.81
N ASN A 212 9.91 4.92 -8.97
CA ASN A 212 9.23 4.95 -10.27
C ASN A 212 8.93 6.36 -10.76
N LEU A 213 8.68 7.31 -9.85
CA LEU A 213 8.53 8.72 -10.22
C LEU A 213 9.86 9.31 -10.73
N SER A 214 10.99 8.95 -10.09
CA SER A 214 12.31 9.36 -10.59
C SER A 214 12.59 8.82 -11.99
N ILE A 215 12.25 7.55 -12.25
CA ILE A 215 12.39 6.92 -13.57
C ILE A 215 11.53 7.65 -14.61
N ILE A 216 10.25 7.88 -14.33
CA ILE A 216 9.35 8.62 -15.22
C ILE A 216 9.92 10.01 -15.51
N HIS A 217 10.36 10.72 -14.47
CA HIS A 217 10.91 12.06 -14.61
C HIS A 217 12.16 12.08 -15.48
N GLN A 218 13.10 11.16 -15.29
CA GLN A 218 14.31 11.07 -16.08
C GLN A 218 13.99 10.77 -17.57
N ILE A 219 13.06 9.87 -17.84
CA ILE A 219 12.61 9.59 -19.21
C ILE A 219 12.09 10.85 -19.87
N ILE A 220 11.18 11.60 -19.20
CA ILE A 220 10.60 12.85 -19.71
C ILE A 220 11.69 13.88 -20.01
N LEU A 221 12.65 14.06 -19.10
CA LEU A 221 13.75 15.00 -19.27
C LEU A 221 14.65 14.63 -20.46
N GLN A 222 14.97 13.36 -20.63
CA GLN A 222 15.80 12.87 -21.73
C GLN A 222 15.08 13.01 -23.08
N VAL A 223 13.81 12.63 -23.15
CA VAL A 223 12.97 12.80 -24.35
C VAL A 223 12.88 14.28 -24.75
N LYS A 224 12.67 15.18 -23.76
CA LYS A 224 12.65 16.61 -24.01
C LYS A 224 13.99 17.12 -24.54
N LYS A 225 15.10 16.67 -23.95
CA LYS A 225 16.46 17.06 -24.35
C LYS A 225 16.81 16.61 -25.76
N ASP A 226 16.56 15.33 -26.08
CA ASP A 226 17.08 14.70 -27.28
C ASP A 226 16.12 14.84 -28.48
N LEU A 227 14.80 14.83 -28.22
CA LEU A 227 13.77 14.89 -29.27
C LEU A 227 13.03 16.23 -29.30
N ASN A 228 13.25 17.13 -28.35
CA ASN A 228 12.51 18.40 -28.17
C ASN A 228 10.98 18.16 -28.02
N ILE A 229 10.58 17.01 -27.44
CA ILE A 229 9.18 16.66 -27.15
C ILE A 229 8.93 16.89 -25.66
N ASN A 230 7.93 17.71 -25.35
CA ASN A 230 7.49 17.90 -23.97
C ASN A 230 6.32 16.96 -23.67
N ILE A 231 6.55 15.93 -22.87
CA ILE A 231 5.52 14.97 -22.47
C ILE A 231 4.77 15.54 -21.26
N ASP A 232 3.48 15.84 -21.43
CA ASP A 232 2.58 16.16 -20.34
C ASP A 232 1.91 14.87 -19.84
N ILE A 233 2.29 14.39 -18.66
CA ILE A 233 1.76 13.15 -18.08
C ILE A 233 0.27 13.22 -17.73
N GLU A 234 -0.26 14.43 -17.50
CA GLU A 234 -1.68 14.61 -17.21
C GLU A 234 -2.55 14.58 -18.50
N ALA A 235 -1.93 14.82 -19.65
CA ALA A 235 -2.57 14.74 -20.96
C ALA A 235 -2.50 13.35 -21.62
N ILE A 236 -1.84 12.37 -21.00
CA ILE A 236 -1.75 11.01 -21.54
C ILE A 236 -3.16 10.39 -21.62
N PRO A 237 -3.62 9.91 -22.79
CA PRO A 237 -4.91 9.27 -22.94
C PRO A 237 -4.90 7.88 -22.30
N TYR A 238 -6.00 7.51 -21.61
CA TYR A 238 -6.12 6.20 -20.94
C TYR A 238 -6.80 5.13 -21.80
N ASP A 239 -6.83 5.31 -23.10
CA ASP A 239 -7.41 4.41 -24.12
C ASP A 239 -6.43 4.06 -25.25
N ASP A 240 -5.12 4.24 -25.00
CA ASP A 240 -4.08 3.93 -25.99
C ASP A 240 -4.00 2.42 -26.24
N LYS A 241 -4.38 2.01 -27.45
CA LYS A 241 -4.39 0.60 -27.86
C LYS A 241 -3.03 -0.07 -27.73
N LYS A 242 -1.93 0.61 -28.04
CA LYS A 242 -0.59 0.03 -27.95
C LYS A 242 -0.20 -0.29 -26.49
N VAL A 243 -0.66 0.53 -25.54
CA VAL A 243 -0.48 0.26 -24.12
C VAL A 243 -1.22 -1.01 -23.71
N PHE A 244 -2.48 -1.17 -24.14
CA PHE A 244 -3.25 -2.38 -23.82
C PHE A 244 -2.72 -3.62 -24.54
N ASP A 245 -2.24 -3.50 -25.76
CA ASP A 245 -1.56 -4.59 -26.48
C ASP A 245 -0.30 -5.07 -25.71
N LEU A 246 0.55 -4.13 -25.23
CA LEU A 246 1.72 -4.45 -24.38
C LEU A 246 1.31 -5.15 -23.09
N LEU A 247 0.27 -4.68 -22.41
CA LEU A 247 -0.23 -5.29 -21.17
C LEU A 247 -0.79 -6.68 -21.42
N SER A 248 -1.55 -6.87 -22.51
CA SER A 248 -2.15 -8.15 -22.91
C SER A 248 -1.11 -9.20 -23.30
N ASN A 249 0.02 -8.77 -23.84
CA ASN A 249 1.17 -9.63 -24.11
C ASN A 249 1.98 -9.96 -22.84
N GLY A 250 1.72 -9.24 -21.73
CA GLY A 250 2.48 -9.37 -20.50
C GLY A 250 3.91 -8.86 -20.59
N ASP A 251 4.20 -7.93 -21.51
CA ASP A 251 5.52 -7.32 -21.69
C ASP A 251 5.76 -6.20 -20.66
N THR A 252 5.57 -6.53 -19.38
CA THR A 252 5.47 -5.57 -18.28
C THR A 252 6.69 -5.53 -17.37
N THR A 253 7.83 -6.07 -17.79
CA THR A 253 9.09 -5.94 -17.04
C THR A 253 9.44 -4.47 -16.84
N GLY A 254 9.81 -4.12 -15.62
CA GLY A 254 10.12 -2.75 -15.23
C GLY A 254 8.91 -1.83 -15.04
N ILE A 255 7.69 -2.31 -15.27
CA ILE A 255 6.47 -1.53 -15.04
C ILE A 255 6.02 -1.70 -13.59
N PHE A 256 5.85 -0.58 -12.91
CA PHE A 256 5.42 -0.53 -11.51
C PHE A 256 4.23 -1.44 -11.23
N GLN A 257 4.36 -2.29 -10.21
CA GLN A 257 3.36 -3.28 -9.76
C GLN A 257 2.93 -4.35 -10.77
N LEU A 258 3.35 -4.27 -12.03
CA LEU A 258 2.93 -5.21 -13.07
C LEU A 258 4.05 -6.15 -13.55
N GLU A 259 5.25 -6.08 -12.94
CA GLU A 259 6.46 -6.77 -13.44
C GLU A 259 6.60 -8.24 -12.99
N SER A 260 5.83 -8.72 -11.99
CA SER A 260 5.99 -10.09 -11.52
C SER A 260 5.40 -11.13 -12.49
N ASP A 261 5.99 -12.31 -12.57
CA ASP A 261 5.55 -13.39 -13.48
C ASP A 261 4.09 -13.76 -13.29
N GLY A 262 3.62 -13.75 -12.02
CA GLY A 262 2.24 -14.03 -11.71
C GLY A 262 1.26 -12.97 -12.24
N VAL A 263 1.59 -11.68 -12.09
CA VAL A 263 0.79 -10.59 -12.67
C VAL A 263 0.80 -10.65 -14.18
N ARG A 264 1.95 -10.91 -14.82
CA ARG A 264 2.06 -11.10 -16.26
C ARG A 264 1.14 -12.21 -16.77
N SER A 265 1.12 -13.35 -16.06
CA SER A 265 0.18 -14.45 -16.37
C SER A 265 -1.29 -14.04 -16.25
N VAL A 266 -1.63 -13.21 -15.26
CA VAL A 266 -2.99 -12.67 -15.10
C VAL A 266 -3.34 -11.74 -16.25
N LEU A 267 -2.46 -10.79 -16.59
CA LEU A 267 -2.67 -9.85 -17.71
C LEU A 267 -2.87 -10.58 -19.05
N LYS A 268 -2.05 -11.60 -19.35
CA LYS A 268 -2.21 -12.44 -20.55
C LYS A 268 -3.56 -13.13 -20.64
N ARG A 269 -4.12 -13.57 -19.51
CA ARG A 269 -5.44 -14.22 -19.49
C ARG A 269 -6.58 -13.22 -19.50
N LEU A 270 -6.39 -12.06 -18.85
CA LEU A 270 -7.40 -11.02 -18.75
C LEU A 270 -7.59 -10.28 -20.07
N GLN A 271 -6.51 -10.04 -20.82
CA GLN A 271 -6.52 -9.23 -22.04
C GLN A 271 -7.12 -7.85 -21.77
N PRO A 272 -6.46 -6.99 -20.96
CA PRO A 272 -7.03 -5.71 -20.55
C PRO A 272 -7.27 -4.79 -21.74
N GLU A 273 -8.40 -4.08 -21.73
CA GLU A 273 -8.82 -3.14 -22.77
C GLU A 273 -9.14 -1.75 -22.18
N HIS A 274 -9.31 -1.69 -20.86
CA HIS A 274 -9.70 -0.47 -20.17
C HIS A 274 -8.81 -0.22 -18.95
N PHE A 275 -8.66 1.04 -18.59
CA PHE A 275 -7.90 1.43 -17.39
C PHE A 275 -8.42 0.74 -16.12
N GLU A 276 -9.73 0.52 -16.02
CA GLU A 276 -10.35 -0.19 -14.89
C GLU A 276 -9.86 -1.65 -14.76
N ASP A 277 -9.48 -2.30 -15.85
CA ASP A 277 -8.89 -3.64 -15.80
C ASP A 277 -7.55 -3.63 -15.05
N ILE A 278 -6.74 -2.58 -15.24
CA ILE A 278 -5.48 -2.40 -14.52
C ILE A 278 -5.75 -2.17 -13.04
N VAL A 279 -6.74 -1.30 -12.72
CA VAL A 279 -7.15 -1.00 -11.34
C VAL A 279 -7.61 -2.27 -10.62
N ALA A 280 -8.36 -3.13 -11.31
CA ALA A 280 -8.83 -4.41 -10.76
C ALA A 280 -7.66 -5.39 -10.52
N VAL A 281 -6.75 -5.55 -11.50
CA VAL A 281 -5.59 -6.46 -11.38
C VAL A 281 -4.69 -6.06 -10.22
N THR A 282 -4.34 -4.76 -10.10
CA THR A 282 -3.49 -4.26 -9.01
C THR A 282 -4.14 -4.44 -7.64
N SER A 283 -5.46 -4.46 -7.58
CA SER A 283 -6.24 -4.66 -6.36
C SER A 283 -6.38 -6.14 -5.98
N LEU A 284 -6.55 -7.01 -6.98
CA LEU A 284 -6.78 -8.44 -6.78
C LEU A 284 -5.48 -9.24 -6.60
N TYR A 285 -4.37 -8.83 -7.24
CA TYR A 285 -3.13 -9.60 -7.21
C TYR A 285 -2.36 -9.41 -5.91
N ARG A 286 -2.85 -10.02 -4.85
CA ARG A 286 -2.25 -10.06 -3.50
C ARG A 286 -2.82 -11.23 -2.70
N PRO A 287 -2.12 -11.72 -1.67
CA PRO A 287 -2.60 -12.85 -0.87
C PRO A 287 -4.03 -12.62 -0.36
N GLY A 288 -4.90 -13.60 -0.57
CA GLY A 288 -6.33 -13.55 -0.28
C GLY A 288 -7.18 -13.25 -1.52
N PRO A 289 -7.26 -12.01 -2.00
CA PRO A 289 -8.12 -11.65 -3.14
C PRO A 289 -7.77 -12.34 -4.46
N MET A 290 -6.52 -12.80 -4.62
CA MET A 290 -6.09 -13.48 -5.85
C MET A 290 -6.87 -14.77 -6.16
N GLU A 291 -7.54 -15.35 -5.18
CA GLU A 291 -8.44 -16.49 -5.37
C GLU A 291 -9.66 -16.13 -6.24
N GLU A 292 -10.05 -14.86 -6.30
CA GLU A 292 -11.16 -14.37 -7.11
C GLU A 292 -10.77 -13.99 -8.54
N ILE A 293 -9.47 -13.99 -8.88
CA ILE A 293 -8.99 -13.64 -10.22
C ILE A 293 -9.60 -14.53 -11.31
N PRO A 294 -9.69 -15.86 -11.16
CA PRO A 294 -10.32 -16.70 -12.17
C PRO A 294 -11.79 -16.34 -12.40
N THR A 295 -12.55 -16.10 -11.33
CA THR A 295 -13.96 -15.66 -11.40
C THR A 295 -14.09 -14.32 -12.13
N TYR A 296 -13.24 -13.35 -11.77
CA TYR A 296 -13.20 -12.02 -12.40
C TYR A 296 -12.93 -12.13 -13.90
N ILE A 297 -11.91 -12.88 -14.32
CA ILE A 297 -11.54 -13.07 -15.72
C ILE A 297 -12.70 -13.74 -16.50
N THR A 298 -13.26 -14.82 -15.96
CA THR A 298 -14.36 -15.55 -16.62
C THR A 298 -15.56 -14.64 -16.85
N ARG A 299 -15.96 -13.88 -15.84
CA ARG A 299 -17.11 -12.98 -15.92
C ARG A 299 -16.84 -11.75 -16.79
N ARG A 300 -15.61 -11.24 -16.80
CA ARG A 300 -15.18 -10.16 -17.70
C ARG A 300 -15.32 -10.56 -19.17
N HIS A 301 -14.91 -11.77 -19.52
CA HIS A 301 -15.08 -12.29 -20.89
C HIS A 301 -16.51 -12.74 -21.22
N ASN A 302 -17.34 -13.00 -20.21
CA ASN A 302 -18.73 -13.44 -20.36
C ASN A 302 -19.67 -12.63 -19.46
N PRO A 303 -19.90 -11.33 -19.72
CA PRO A 303 -20.69 -10.47 -18.84
C PRO A 303 -22.13 -10.98 -18.60
N ASN A 304 -22.68 -11.72 -19.56
CA ASN A 304 -24.03 -12.31 -19.46
C ASN A 304 -24.14 -13.43 -18.41
N GLN A 305 -23.02 -13.95 -17.90
CA GLN A 305 -22.97 -14.97 -16.85
C GLN A 305 -22.89 -14.37 -15.43
N VAL A 306 -22.85 -13.04 -15.31
CA VAL A 306 -22.80 -12.39 -14.01
C VAL A 306 -24.16 -12.47 -13.34
N ALA A 307 -24.21 -13.17 -12.20
CA ALA A 307 -25.41 -13.23 -11.34
C ALA A 307 -25.16 -12.38 -10.08
N TYR A 308 -26.12 -11.56 -9.73
CA TYR A 308 -26.14 -10.78 -8.50
C TYR A 308 -27.11 -11.41 -7.50
N LEU A 309 -26.76 -11.38 -6.20
CA LEU A 309 -27.66 -11.87 -5.14
C LEU A 309 -28.98 -11.08 -5.08
N HIS A 310 -28.92 -9.81 -5.45
CA HIS A 310 -30.08 -8.94 -5.58
C HIS A 310 -29.85 -7.94 -6.71
N PRO A 311 -30.89 -7.52 -7.48
CA PRO A 311 -30.73 -6.55 -8.57
C PRO A 311 -30.08 -5.24 -8.15
N ASP A 312 -30.34 -4.76 -6.94
CA ASP A 312 -29.78 -3.51 -6.42
C ASP A 312 -28.25 -3.55 -6.22
N LEU A 313 -27.64 -4.73 -6.25
CA LEU A 313 -26.18 -4.87 -6.20
C LEU A 313 -25.54 -4.66 -7.58
N GLU A 314 -26.30 -4.76 -8.68
CA GLU A 314 -25.77 -4.59 -10.02
C GLU A 314 -25.10 -3.21 -10.21
N PRO A 315 -25.72 -2.07 -9.88
CA PRO A 315 -25.10 -0.75 -10.08
C PRO A 315 -23.75 -0.61 -9.35
N ILE A 316 -23.58 -1.28 -8.20
CA ILE A 316 -22.37 -1.23 -7.39
C ILE A 316 -21.28 -2.17 -7.93
N LEU A 317 -21.68 -3.36 -8.40
CA LEU A 317 -20.77 -4.44 -8.73
C LEU A 317 -20.57 -4.65 -10.24
N LYS A 318 -21.30 -3.91 -11.10
CA LYS A 318 -21.24 -4.07 -12.56
C LYS A 318 -19.84 -3.89 -13.12
N ASN A 319 -19.11 -2.85 -12.68
CA ASN A 319 -17.76 -2.55 -13.14
C ASN A 319 -16.70 -3.55 -12.66
N THR A 320 -17.07 -4.43 -11.74
CA THR A 320 -16.22 -5.52 -11.23
C THR A 320 -16.82 -6.90 -11.49
N TYR A 321 -17.77 -6.97 -12.44
CA TYR A 321 -18.40 -8.20 -12.88
C TYR A 321 -18.96 -9.06 -11.73
N GLY A 322 -19.58 -8.39 -10.74
CA GLY A 322 -20.17 -9.04 -9.56
C GLY A 322 -19.17 -9.49 -8.49
N VAL A 323 -17.90 -9.13 -8.61
CA VAL A 323 -16.87 -9.42 -7.59
C VAL A 323 -16.68 -8.19 -6.70
N ILE A 324 -16.73 -8.36 -5.38
CA ILE A 324 -16.35 -7.29 -4.45
C ILE A 324 -14.83 -7.21 -4.41
N ILE A 325 -14.27 -6.09 -4.90
CA ILE A 325 -12.83 -5.82 -4.94
C ILE A 325 -12.46 -4.69 -3.97
N TYR A 326 -13.32 -3.67 -3.91
CA TYR A 326 -13.03 -2.41 -3.23
C TYR A 326 -13.76 -2.26 -1.92
N GLN A 327 -13.11 -1.61 -0.96
CA GLN A 327 -13.72 -1.24 0.33
C GLN A 327 -14.93 -0.33 0.13
N GLU A 328 -14.87 0.55 -0.85
CA GLU A 328 -15.95 1.45 -1.22
C GLU A 328 -17.21 0.70 -1.68
N GLN A 329 -17.07 -0.45 -2.34
CA GLN A 329 -18.23 -1.28 -2.72
C GLN A 329 -18.94 -1.85 -1.48
N ILE A 330 -18.18 -2.23 -0.45
CA ILE A 330 -18.76 -2.69 0.83
C ILE A 330 -19.57 -1.56 1.48
N MET A 331 -19.02 -0.32 1.48
CA MET A 331 -19.69 0.85 2.04
C MET A 331 -20.97 1.18 1.25
N LEU A 332 -20.90 1.14 -0.07
CA LEU A 332 -22.06 1.38 -0.94
C LEU A 332 -23.16 0.34 -0.73
N ILE A 333 -22.81 -0.94 -0.61
CA ILE A 333 -23.79 -2.01 -0.34
C ILE A 333 -24.43 -1.79 1.03
N ALA A 334 -23.66 -1.48 2.08
CA ALA A 334 -24.21 -1.23 3.40
C ALA A 334 -25.16 -0.02 3.41
N SER A 335 -24.82 1.03 2.69
CA SER A 335 -25.66 2.23 2.56
C SER A 335 -26.94 1.92 1.78
N GLN A 336 -26.84 1.29 0.61
CA GLN A 336 -28.00 1.05 -0.25
C GLN A 336 -28.95 0.00 0.32
N VAL A 337 -28.44 -1.09 0.86
CA VAL A 337 -29.24 -2.21 1.33
C VAL A 337 -29.76 -1.96 2.74
N ALA A 338 -28.89 -1.54 3.67
CA ALA A 338 -29.23 -1.42 5.08
C ALA A 338 -29.50 0.04 5.54
N GLY A 339 -29.37 1.02 4.63
CA GLY A 339 -29.62 2.44 4.96
C GLY A 339 -28.55 3.08 5.82
N PHE A 340 -27.35 2.49 5.89
CA PHE A 340 -26.24 3.08 6.64
C PHE A 340 -25.81 4.40 6.01
N SER A 341 -25.48 5.37 6.84
CA SER A 341 -24.66 6.49 6.39
C SER A 341 -23.29 5.99 5.89
N TYR A 342 -22.61 6.74 5.06
CA TYR A 342 -21.25 6.34 4.64
C TYR A 342 -20.27 6.29 5.82
N GLY A 343 -20.53 7.08 6.85
CA GLY A 343 -19.77 7.06 8.09
C GLY A 343 -19.93 5.74 8.85
N GLU A 344 -21.17 5.31 9.09
CA GLU A 344 -21.48 4.01 9.69
C GLU A 344 -20.92 2.85 8.85
N ALA A 345 -21.04 2.93 7.51
CA ALA A 345 -20.47 1.94 6.61
C ALA A 345 -18.94 1.82 6.69
N ASP A 346 -18.20 2.93 6.92
CA ASP A 346 -16.75 2.87 7.18
C ASP A 346 -16.44 2.23 8.53
N ILE A 347 -17.27 2.48 9.56
CA ILE A 347 -17.13 1.82 10.87
C ILE A 347 -17.33 0.32 10.73
N LEU A 348 -18.39 -0.13 10.06
CA LEU A 348 -18.65 -1.54 9.74
C LEU A 348 -17.44 -2.18 9.04
N ARG A 349 -16.96 -1.59 7.95
CA ARG A 349 -15.80 -2.06 7.20
C ARG A 349 -14.55 -2.22 8.08
N ARG A 350 -14.29 -1.28 8.98
CA ARG A 350 -13.14 -1.33 9.91
C ARG A 350 -13.30 -2.41 10.98
N ALA A 351 -14.51 -2.59 11.50
CA ALA A 351 -14.80 -3.65 12.46
C ALA A 351 -14.53 -5.03 11.85
N MET A 352 -14.92 -5.23 10.59
CA MET A 352 -14.64 -6.45 9.83
C MET A 352 -13.14 -6.69 9.69
N SER A 353 -12.37 -5.70 9.24
CA SER A 353 -10.91 -5.83 9.05
C SER A 353 -10.15 -6.11 10.35
N LYS A 354 -10.65 -5.66 11.49
CA LYS A 354 -10.05 -5.89 12.81
C LYS A 354 -10.49 -7.21 13.48
N LYS A 355 -11.41 -7.95 12.86
CA LYS A 355 -11.97 -9.23 13.36
C LYS A 355 -12.51 -9.16 14.79
N ASN A 356 -13.05 -8.01 15.18
CA ASN A 356 -13.67 -7.85 16.50
C ASN A 356 -15.05 -8.51 16.51
N ARG A 357 -15.12 -9.72 17.05
CA ARG A 357 -16.35 -10.54 17.03
C ARG A 357 -17.55 -9.84 17.66
N ALA A 358 -17.37 -9.14 18.77
CA ALA A 358 -18.47 -8.48 19.46
C ALA A 358 -19.07 -7.33 18.62
N ILE A 359 -18.20 -6.52 18.02
CA ILE A 359 -18.63 -5.43 17.13
C ILE A 359 -19.25 -6.01 15.85
N LEU A 360 -18.66 -7.08 15.28
CA LEU A 360 -19.19 -7.72 14.08
C LEU A 360 -20.60 -8.27 14.26
N GLU A 361 -20.90 -8.88 15.42
CA GLU A 361 -22.23 -9.41 15.69
C GLU A 361 -23.27 -8.29 15.87
N SER A 362 -22.88 -7.21 16.55
CA SER A 362 -23.72 -6.01 16.68
C SER A 362 -24.01 -5.37 15.32
N GLU A 363 -22.98 -5.20 14.48
CA GLU A 363 -23.12 -4.63 13.15
C GLU A 363 -23.90 -5.56 12.20
N ARG A 364 -23.79 -6.88 12.36
CA ARG A 364 -24.59 -7.85 11.61
C ARG A 364 -26.08 -7.65 11.88
N GLN A 365 -26.48 -7.55 13.16
CA GLN A 365 -27.87 -7.36 13.51
C GLN A 365 -28.37 -6.00 13.01
N HIS A 366 -27.58 -4.94 13.19
CA HIS A 366 -27.90 -3.59 12.70
C HIS A 366 -28.13 -3.59 11.16
N PHE A 367 -27.22 -4.26 10.39
CA PHE A 367 -27.36 -4.39 8.95
C PHE A 367 -28.64 -5.14 8.56
N ILE A 368 -28.95 -6.26 9.21
CA ILE A 368 -30.14 -7.08 8.90
C ILE A 368 -31.42 -6.29 9.20
N ASP A 369 -31.47 -5.58 10.32
CA ASP A 369 -32.64 -4.79 10.71
C ASP A 369 -32.83 -3.59 9.77
N GLY A 370 -31.76 -2.89 9.41
CA GLY A 370 -31.77 -1.82 8.42
C GLY A 370 -32.25 -2.31 7.05
N ALA A 371 -31.74 -3.45 6.59
CA ALA A 371 -32.15 -4.06 5.31
C ALA A 371 -33.65 -4.45 5.32
N LYS A 372 -34.16 -5.00 6.43
CA LYS A 372 -35.60 -5.30 6.56
C LYS A 372 -36.44 -4.03 6.48
N ASN A 373 -36.01 -2.95 7.14
CA ASN A 373 -36.72 -1.67 7.08
C ASN A 373 -36.75 -1.09 5.65
N ASN A 374 -35.73 -1.40 4.83
CA ASN A 374 -35.67 -1.04 3.42
C ASN A 374 -36.40 -2.06 2.47
N GLY A 375 -37.09 -3.04 3.03
CA GLY A 375 -37.95 -3.98 2.27
C GLY A 375 -37.22 -5.25 1.84
N TYR A 376 -36.00 -5.52 2.24
CA TYR A 376 -35.30 -6.77 1.95
C TYR A 376 -35.76 -7.89 2.89
N GLY A 377 -35.92 -9.10 2.35
CA GLY A 377 -36.23 -10.27 3.17
C GLY A 377 -35.07 -10.67 4.07
N GLU A 378 -35.33 -11.26 5.22
CA GLU A 378 -34.30 -11.64 6.19
C GLU A 378 -33.24 -12.56 5.62
N GLN A 379 -33.62 -13.53 4.79
CA GLN A 379 -32.71 -14.49 4.19
C GLN A 379 -31.73 -13.81 3.24
N ILE A 380 -32.22 -12.94 2.36
CA ILE A 380 -31.35 -12.20 1.43
C ILE A 380 -30.43 -11.21 2.15
N SER A 381 -30.94 -10.55 3.21
CA SER A 381 -30.14 -9.66 4.04
C SER A 381 -28.97 -10.39 4.70
N LYS A 382 -29.17 -11.59 5.22
CA LYS A 382 -28.12 -12.45 5.76
C LYS A 382 -27.10 -12.85 4.68
N GLN A 383 -27.57 -13.25 3.50
CA GLN A 383 -26.69 -13.64 2.40
C GLN A 383 -25.82 -12.46 1.91
N ILE A 384 -26.39 -11.26 1.82
CA ILE A 384 -25.63 -10.06 1.44
C ILE A 384 -24.59 -9.72 2.51
N PHE A 385 -24.95 -9.79 3.80
CA PHE A 385 -23.98 -9.57 4.87
C PHE A 385 -22.84 -10.59 4.85
N ASP A 386 -23.14 -11.87 4.64
CA ASP A 386 -22.14 -12.94 4.55
C ASP A 386 -21.23 -12.74 3.33
N LEU A 387 -21.77 -12.25 2.20
CA LEU A 387 -20.99 -11.85 1.03
C LEU A 387 -20.01 -10.71 1.38
N ILE A 388 -20.49 -9.65 2.05
CA ILE A 388 -19.66 -8.55 2.50
C ILE A 388 -18.56 -9.06 3.45
N LEU A 389 -18.93 -9.90 4.41
CA LEU A 389 -18.01 -10.45 5.41
C LEU A 389 -16.89 -11.28 4.76
N LYS A 390 -17.21 -12.07 3.73
CA LYS A 390 -16.19 -12.85 2.98
C LYS A 390 -15.10 -11.97 2.40
N PHE A 391 -15.45 -10.77 1.91
CA PHE A 391 -14.52 -9.87 1.24
C PHE A 391 -13.97 -8.73 2.12
N ALA A 392 -14.46 -8.59 3.34
CA ALA A 392 -14.09 -7.49 4.22
C ALA A 392 -12.61 -7.44 4.61
N ASP A 393 -11.99 -8.61 4.77
CA ASP A 393 -10.56 -8.74 5.05
C ASP A 393 -9.69 -8.41 3.82
N TYR A 394 -10.28 -8.44 2.62
CA TYR A 394 -9.57 -8.38 1.34
C TYR A 394 -9.87 -7.13 0.52
N GLY A 395 -10.88 -6.35 0.88
CA GLY A 395 -11.24 -5.14 0.18
C GLY A 395 -10.06 -4.16 0.07
N PHE A 396 -9.81 -3.64 -1.14
CA PHE A 396 -8.72 -2.69 -1.40
C PHE A 396 -9.26 -1.26 -1.45
N PRO A 397 -8.51 -0.25 -0.98
CA PRO A 397 -8.90 1.14 -1.17
C PRO A 397 -8.89 1.50 -2.66
N ARG A 398 -10.05 1.82 -3.24
CA ARG A 398 -10.16 2.13 -4.67
C ARG A 398 -9.37 3.38 -5.03
N ALA A 399 -9.38 4.40 -4.17
CA ALA A 399 -8.61 5.62 -4.35
C ALA A 399 -7.11 5.34 -4.53
N HIS A 400 -6.54 4.46 -3.69
CA HIS A 400 -5.16 4.03 -3.81
C HIS A 400 -4.91 3.21 -5.08
N ALA A 401 -5.82 2.29 -5.43
CA ALA A 401 -5.71 1.48 -6.63
C ALA A 401 -5.66 2.33 -7.90
N VAL A 402 -6.56 3.30 -8.03
CA VAL A 402 -6.61 4.23 -9.17
C VAL A 402 -5.31 5.04 -9.27
N SER A 403 -4.85 5.60 -8.14
CA SER A 403 -3.62 6.40 -8.11
C SER A 403 -2.40 5.60 -8.59
N TYR A 404 -2.24 4.38 -8.12
CA TYR A 404 -1.09 3.54 -8.45
C TYR A 404 -1.20 2.91 -9.84
N SER A 405 -2.41 2.61 -10.29
CA SER A 405 -2.64 2.19 -11.68
C SER A 405 -2.35 3.31 -12.68
N LYS A 406 -2.54 4.58 -12.30
CA LYS A 406 -2.11 5.73 -13.11
C LYS A 406 -0.60 5.73 -13.33
N ILE A 407 0.20 5.49 -12.29
CA ILE A 407 1.66 5.38 -12.40
C ILE A 407 2.04 4.20 -13.32
N ALA A 408 1.42 3.03 -13.12
CA ALA A 408 1.66 1.86 -13.95
C ALA A 408 1.33 2.11 -15.44
N TYR A 409 0.21 2.79 -15.70
CA TYR A 409 -0.20 3.15 -17.05
C TYR A 409 0.77 4.14 -17.72
N ILE A 410 1.19 5.19 -17.00
CA ILE A 410 2.19 6.16 -17.49
C ILE A 410 3.50 5.43 -17.84
N MET A 411 3.98 4.52 -17.00
CA MET A 411 5.16 3.72 -17.30
C MET A 411 4.97 2.83 -18.53
N SER A 412 3.80 2.22 -18.68
CA SER A 412 3.47 1.42 -19.87
C SER A 412 3.46 2.28 -21.14
N TYR A 413 2.87 3.48 -21.07
CA TYR A 413 2.87 4.46 -22.16
C TYR A 413 4.30 4.86 -22.56
N LEU A 414 5.14 5.19 -21.59
CA LEU A 414 6.54 5.55 -21.85
C LEU A 414 7.33 4.38 -22.44
N LYS A 415 7.07 3.15 -21.99
CA LYS A 415 7.71 1.94 -22.55
C LYS A 415 7.35 1.73 -23.99
N VAL A 416 6.09 1.90 -24.38
CA VAL A 416 5.60 1.70 -25.76
C VAL A 416 6.06 2.79 -26.71
N HIS A 417 5.99 4.06 -26.29
CA HIS A 417 6.24 5.20 -27.16
C HIS A 417 7.69 5.68 -27.15
N TYR A 418 8.43 5.37 -26.08
CA TYR A 418 9.82 5.81 -25.88
C TYR A 418 10.69 4.66 -25.34
N PRO A 419 10.73 3.47 -25.99
CA PRO A 419 11.37 2.27 -25.45
C PRO A 419 12.84 2.46 -25.13
N HIS A 420 13.61 3.15 -25.97
CA HIS A 420 15.04 3.37 -25.74
C HIS A 420 15.30 4.12 -24.44
N TYR A 421 14.52 5.17 -24.18
CA TYR A 421 14.62 5.98 -22.95
C TYR A 421 14.14 5.17 -21.74
N PHE A 422 13.07 4.39 -21.91
CA PHE A 422 12.55 3.53 -20.84
C PHE A 422 13.61 2.51 -20.39
N TYR A 423 14.16 1.73 -21.33
CA TYR A 423 15.15 0.71 -20.98
C TYR A 423 16.46 1.31 -20.46
N ALA A 424 16.94 2.42 -21.00
CA ALA A 424 18.13 3.10 -20.51
C ALA A 424 17.98 3.50 -19.02
N ASN A 425 16.83 4.05 -18.65
CA ASN A 425 16.57 4.45 -17.27
C ASN A 425 16.33 3.27 -16.32
N ILE A 426 15.57 2.26 -16.75
CA ILE A 426 15.38 1.05 -15.94
C ILE A 426 16.71 0.34 -15.72
N LEU A 427 17.54 0.14 -16.75
CA LEU A 427 18.85 -0.50 -16.63
C LEU A 427 19.75 0.27 -15.66
N SER A 428 19.79 1.60 -15.74
CA SER A 428 20.56 2.44 -14.82
C SER A 428 20.13 2.25 -13.36
N ASN A 429 18.84 2.00 -13.11
CA ASN A 429 18.28 1.80 -11.78
C ASN A 429 18.43 0.39 -11.20
N VAL A 430 18.75 -0.62 -12.03
CA VAL A 430 19.00 -2.00 -11.59
C VAL A 430 20.48 -2.37 -11.52
N ILE A 431 21.38 -1.44 -11.78
CA ILE A 431 22.83 -1.62 -11.62
C ILE A 431 23.12 -2.14 -10.20
N GLY A 432 23.97 -3.18 -10.11
CA GLY A 432 24.27 -3.87 -8.85
C GLY A 432 23.42 -5.11 -8.59
N SER A 433 22.42 -5.40 -9.43
CA SER A 433 21.64 -6.65 -9.40
C SER A 433 21.81 -7.43 -10.69
N GLU A 434 22.76 -8.35 -10.75
CA GLU A 434 23.06 -9.16 -11.96
C GLU A 434 21.81 -9.81 -12.56
N LYS A 435 20.98 -10.43 -11.73
CA LYS A 435 19.74 -11.10 -12.18
C LYS A 435 18.77 -10.13 -12.85
N LYS A 436 18.54 -8.95 -12.27
CA LYS A 436 17.62 -7.94 -12.83
C LYS A 436 18.20 -7.32 -14.10
N THR A 437 19.50 -7.04 -14.11
CA THR A 437 20.19 -6.48 -15.26
C THR A 437 20.13 -7.45 -16.45
N ALA A 438 20.40 -8.74 -16.24
CA ALA A 438 20.32 -9.75 -17.30
C ALA A 438 18.90 -9.84 -17.89
N ALA A 439 17.87 -9.91 -17.04
CA ALA A 439 16.48 -9.95 -17.50
C ALA A 439 16.07 -8.72 -18.33
N MET A 440 16.54 -7.53 -17.93
CA MET A 440 16.28 -6.30 -18.67
C MET A 440 17.01 -6.24 -20.01
N ILE A 441 18.25 -6.73 -20.06
CA ILE A 441 19.02 -6.79 -21.32
C ILE A 441 18.35 -7.75 -22.30
N ASP A 442 17.88 -8.90 -21.83
CA ASP A 442 17.22 -9.89 -22.69
C ASP A 442 15.90 -9.37 -23.26
N GLU A 443 15.16 -8.59 -22.50
CA GLU A 443 13.91 -7.99 -22.99
C GLU A 443 14.14 -6.75 -23.88
N ALA A 444 15.26 -6.07 -23.74
CA ALA A 444 15.59 -4.88 -24.54
C ALA A 444 16.14 -5.23 -25.94
N LYS A 445 16.52 -6.48 -26.21
CA LYS A 445 16.92 -7.00 -27.52
C LYS A 445 15.72 -7.22 -28.43
#